data_0eefce77cf9163937b7cdb90fc198d7c
#
_entry.id   0eefce77cf9163937b7cdb90fc198d7c
#
_cell.length_a   1.000
_cell.length_b   1.000
_cell.length_c   1.000
_cell.angle_alpha   90.00
_cell.angle_beta   90.00
_cell.angle_gamma   90.00
#
_symmetry.space_group_name_H-M   'P 1'
#
loop_
_entity.id
_entity.type
_entity.pdbx_description
1 polymer ?
#
loop_
_entity_poly.entity_id
_entity_poly.type
_entity_poly.pdbx_seq_one_letter_code
_entity_poly.pdbx_strand_id
1 'polypeptide(L)'
;PSPTGPGMNQCVWEPLFILNYETAEIESWIGESLTANQALDVWTLTIRPDVEWSDGEPFTADDIIFTINTLLADDTQSLGDSASMQQWVKRVEKVGLLKVIFYLKSPNPRFKLDYFSVRVGGSMIILPEHIWSDKDPSTFKFYDPKKGWPIGTGAYRLVSTSMNEVVFDRRDDWWGAKSGFQPLPEPKRLIWLITGVEENRALLAANSELDSLTDITLCAFESIRAQNSNIVAWKDEMPYAWLDPCPRQLSVNHTIPPWDNPKMRKAISLIIDRQQIVKIAYEDTSFPSKTILVEYPAMKPYIDAIQDLWIDPKSNVSAGRQLIEAEGWQLGSNGYYQKSGEELSLNIQTHAAAIELRRVGDVIVEQLRSAGILATNRAITGATWQENKAFGKFEAVVDW
;
A
#
# COMPACT_ATOMS: atom_id res chain seq x y z
N PRO A 1 -3.31 -13.57 11.23
CA PRO A 1 -3.76 -12.55 10.29
C PRO A 1 -2.79 -11.40 10.38
N SER A 2 -2.21 -11.02 9.26
CA SER A 2 -1.43 -9.79 9.19
C SER A 2 -2.42 -8.63 9.29
N PRO A 3 -2.34 -7.77 10.30
CA PRO A 3 -3.20 -6.60 10.37
C PRO A 3 -2.74 -5.62 9.30
N THR A 4 -3.42 -5.63 8.17
CA THR A 4 -3.09 -4.81 7.01
C THR A 4 -3.92 -3.52 6.92
N GLY A 5 -4.75 -3.25 7.94
CA GLY A 5 -5.52 -2.01 8.00
C GLY A 5 -4.61 -0.79 8.17
N PRO A 6 -4.82 0.30 7.41
CA PRO A 6 -4.08 1.54 7.59
C PRO A 6 -4.10 2.00 9.05
N GLY A 7 -2.92 2.26 9.64
CA GLY A 7 -2.76 2.70 11.02
C GLY A 7 -2.80 1.59 12.09
N MET A 8 -3.27 0.39 11.78
CA MET A 8 -3.42 -0.68 12.78
C MET A 8 -2.06 -1.14 13.35
N ASN A 9 -1.06 -1.33 12.49
CA ASN A 9 0.28 -1.71 12.95
C ASN A 9 0.93 -0.59 13.77
N GLN A 10 0.73 0.66 13.38
CA GLN A 10 1.31 1.83 14.03
C GLN A 10 0.75 2.07 15.44
N CYS A 11 -0.41 1.49 15.79
CA CYS A 11 -0.90 1.50 17.16
C CYS A 11 0.05 0.81 18.13
N VAL A 12 0.76 -0.24 17.66
CA VAL A 12 1.67 -1.07 18.49
C VAL A 12 3.14 -0.78 18.15
N TRP A 13 3.48 -0.67 16.86
CA TRP A 13 4.86 -0.46 16.38
C TRP A 13 4.98 0.85 15.65
N GLU A 14 5.65 1.78 16.28
CA GLU A 14 5.89 3.08 15.69
C GLU A 14 7.04 3.05 14.69
N PRO A 15 6.97 3.90 13.64
CA PRO A 15 8.04 4.01 12.67
C PRO A 15 9.22 4.81 13.21
N LEU A 16 10.38 4.71 12.55
CA LEU A 16 11.48 5.64 12.80
C LEU A 16 11.16 7.04 12.25
N PHE A 17 10.49 7.12 11.10
CA PHE A 17 10.12 8.36 10.42
C PHE A 17 8.74 8.25 9.77
N ILE A 18 8.13 9.39 9.45
CA ILE A 18 6.82 9.48 8.79
C ILE A 18 6.96 10.34 7.54
N LEU A 19 6.46 9.86 6.39
CA LEU A 19 6.33 10.69 5.19
C LEU A 19 5.05 11.52 5.28
N ASN A 20 5.21 12.83 5.29
CA ASN A 20 4.09 13.75 5.11
C ASN A 20 3.79 13.92 3.63
N TYR A 21 2.63 13.47 3.18
CA TYR A 21 2.26 13.50 1.76
C TYR A 21 1.92 14.90 1.23
N GLU A 22 1.55 15.84 2.09
CA GLU A 22 1.24 17.20 1.67
C GLU A 22 2.52 18.00 1.39
N THR A 23 3.52 17.86 2.26
CA THR A 23 4.78 18.60 2.18
C THR A 23 5.91 17.83 1.49
N ALA A 24 5.78 16.49 1.35
CA ALA A 24 6.82 15.54 0.97
C ALA A 24 8.02 15.52 1.94
N GLU A 25 7.88 16.07 3.13
CA GLU A 25 8.90 16.00 4.16
C GLU A 25 8.87 14.66 4.89
N ILE A 26 10.04 14.19 5.32
CA ILE A 26 10.16 13.02 6.16
C ILE A 26 10.36 13.49 7.60
N GLU A 27 9.27 13.43 8.35
CA GLU A 27 9.22 13.84 9.75
C GLU A 27 9.90 12.82 10.66
N SER A 28 10.57 13.29 11.72
CA SER A 28 11.21 12.44 12.71
C SER A 28 10.18 11.90 13.72
N TRP A 29 10.32 10.61 14.08
CA TRP A 29 9.50 9.97 15.10
C TRP A 29 10.40 9.30 16.14
N ILE A 30 10.57 7.95 16.17
CA ILE A 30 11.58 7.27 17.01
C ILE A 30 13.01 7.64 16.54
N GLY A 31 13.22 7.75 15.23
CA GLY A 31 14.45 8.29 14.67
C GLY A 31 14.47 9.81 14.78
N GLU A 32 15.44 10.37 15.47
CA GLU A 32 15.66 11.80 15.52
C GLU A 32 16.25 12.32 14.20
N SER A 33 17.22 11.58 13.65
CA SER A 33 17.81 11.86 12.35
C SER A 33 18.33 10.61 11.67
N LEU A 34 18.30 10.61 10.33
CA LEU A 34 19.00 9.62 9.50
C LEU A 34 19.62 10.37 8.32
N THR A 35 20.93 10.53 8.35
CA THR A 35 21.69 11.37 7.41
C THR A 35 22.74 10.56 6.67
N ALA A 36 22.92 10.86 5.37
CA ALA A 36 23.90 10.22 4.52
C ALA A 36 25.21 11.00 4.45
N ASN A 37 26.29 10.30 4.15
CA ASN A 37 27.51 10.94 3.65
C ASN A 37 27.30 11.44 2.21
N GLN A 38 28.27 12.18 1.65
CA GLN A 38 28.21 12.72 0.30
C GLN A 38 28.06 11.63 -0.79
N ALA A 39 28.62 10.44 -0.56
CA ALA A 39 28.53 9.32 -1.49
C ALA A 39 27.20 8.54 -1.40
N LEU A 40 26.34 8.83 -0.44
CA LEU A 40 25.05 8.18 -0.19
C LEU A 40 25.16 6.67 0.08
N ASP A 41 26.32 6.21 0.53
CA ASP A 41 26.62 4.80 0.83
C ASP A 41 26.89 4.54 2.31
N VAL A 42 26.96 5.58 3.14
CA VAL A 42 27.04 5.50 4.60
C VAL A 42 25.95 6.38 5.21
N TRP A 43 25.08 5.77 6.01
CA TRP A 43 23.98 6.46 6.68
C TRP A 43 24.12 6.35 8.18
N THR A 44 23.92 7.47 8.88
CA THR A 44 23.98 7.55 10.34
C THR A 44 22.61 7.82 10.89
N LEU A 45 22.06 6.88 11.65
CA LEU A 45 20.82 7.01 12.42
C LEU A 45 21.15 7.49 13.83
N THR A 46 20.45 8.52 14.28
CA THR A 46 20.36 8.89 15.70
C THR A 46 18.95 8.58 16.18
N ILE A 47 18.86 7.82 17.28
CA ILE A 47 17.61 7.42 17.92
C ILE A 47 17.23 8.48 18.94
N ARG A 48 15.95 8.79 19.09
CA ARG A 48 15.42 9.68 20.11
C ARG A 48 15.67 9.09 21.50
N PRO A 49 16.13 9.88 22.46
CA PRO A 49 16.27 9.41 23.84
C PRO A 49 14.88 9.13 24.46
N ASP A 50 14.89 8.36 25.52
CA ASP A 50 13.71 8.06 26.36
C ASP A 50 12.56 7.33 25.64
N VAL A 51 12.85 6.69 24.49
CA VAL A 51 11.93 5.76 23.86
C VAL A 51 11.95 4.43 24.61
N GLU A 52 10.77 3.93 24.99
CA GLU A 52 10.60 2.69 25.73
C GLU A 52 9.66 1.72 25.00
N TRP A 53 9.95 0.44 25.08
CA TRP A 53 9.04 -0.63 24.76
C TRP A 53 7.88 -0.70 25.76
N SER A 54 6.81 -1.41 25.43
CA SER A 54 5.59 -1.48 26.27
C SER A 54 5.76 -2.28 27.56
N ASP A 55 6.87 -2.97 27.73
CA ASP A 55 7.27 -3.64 28.97
C ASP A 55 8.24 -2.81 29.83
N GLY A 56 8.59 -1.61 29.36
CA GLY A 56 9.45 -0.67 30.07
C GLY A 56 10.94 -0.77 29.73
N GLU A 57 11.34 -1.74 28.90
CA GLU A 57 12.72 -1.81 28.42
C GLU A 57 13.02 -0.65 27.45
N PRO A 58 14.24 -0.06 27.50
CA PRO A 58 14.60 1.04 26.61
C PRO A 58 14.75 0.57 25.16
N PHE A 59 14.26 1.38 24.22
CA PHE A 59 14.53 1.19 22.79
C PHE A 59 15.93 1.75 22.46
N THR A 60 16.80 0.92 21.92
CA THR A 60 18.21 1.29 21.70
C THR A 60 18.72 0.89 20.32
N ALA A 61 19.99 1.21 20.08
CA ALA A 61 20.71 0.78 18.89
C ALA A 61 20.81 -0.75 18.77
N ASP A 62 20.72 -1.49 19.90
CA ASP A 62 20.78 -2.95 19.88
C ASP A 62 19.57 -3.54 19.14
N ASP A 63 18.37 -3.00 19.34
CA ASP A 63 17.16 -3.42 18.63
C ASP A 63 17.28 -3.23 17.11
N ILE A 64 17.85 -2.10 16.68
CA ILE A 64 18.12 -1.83 15.26
C ILE A 64 19.15 -2.81 14.70
N ILE A 65 20.28 -2.98 15.40
CA ILE A 65 21.35 -3.90 14.98
C ILE A 65 20.84 -5.34 14.91
N PHE A 66 20.09 -5.77 15.92
CA PHE A 66 19.48 -7.09 15.96
C PHE A 66 18.54 -7.30 14.76
N THR A 67 17.60 -6.36 14.53
CA THR A 67 16.65 -6.45 13.44
C THR A 67 17.36 -6.55 12.08
N ILE A 68 18.29 -5.65 11.80
CA ILE A 68 18.99 -5.65 10.52
C ILE A 68 19.84 -6.92 10.34
N ASN A 69 20.57 -7.36 11.36
CA ASN A 69 21.37 -8.59 11.27
C ASN A 69 20.49 -9.84 11.07
N THR A 70 19.31 -9.89 11.68
CA THR A 70 18.33 -10.96 11.45
C THR A 70 17.91 -11.02 9.98
N LEU A 71 17.60 -9.85 9.35
CA LEU A 71 17.26 -9.78 7.94
C LEU A 71 18.43 -10.13 7.01
N LEU A 72 19.65 -9.73 7.38
CA LEU A 72 20.86 -10.05 6.61
C LEU A 72 21.22 -11.52 6.67
N ALA A 73 20.87 -12.22 7.75
CA ALA A 73 21.14 -13.64 7.97
C ALA A 73 20.06 -14.58 7.43
N ASP A 74 18.94 -14.05 6.92
CA ASP A 74 17.84 -14.86 6.34
C ASP A 74 18.17 -15.31 4.92
N ASP A 75 18.93 -16.39 4.80
CA ASP A 75 19.34 -16.95 3.51
C ASP A 75 18.16 -17.40 2.62
N THR A 76 17.01 -17.66 3.22
CA THR A 76 15.79 -18.09 2.51
C THR A 76 14.98 -16.91 1.99
N GLN A 77 15.26 -15.70 2.45
CA GLN A 77 14.50 -14.48 2.16
C GLN A 77 13.00 -14.62 2.48
N SER A 78 12.70 -15.38 3.52
CA SER A 78 11.32 -15.64 3.96
C SER A 78 10.72 -14.50 4.77
N LEU A 79 11.55 -13.63 5.35
CA LEU A 79 11.14 -12.43 6.07
C LEU A 79 10.96 -11.26 5.11
N GLY A 80 9.92 -10.45 5.33
CA GLY A 80 9.44 -9.48 4.36
C GLY A 80 10.47 -8.48 3.81
N ASP A 81 11.45 -8.06 4.62
CA ASP A 81 12.45 -7.05 4.21
C ASP A 81 13.84 -7.65 3.92
N SER A 82 14.00 -8.98 4.03
CA SER A 82 15.32 -9.64 3.91
C SER A 82 15.96 -9.40 2.56
N ALA A 83 15.26 -9.65 1.46
CA ALA A 83 15.78 -9.47 0.11
C ALA A 83 16.30 -8.04 -0.11
N SER A 84 15.51 -7.05 0.32
CA SER A 84 15.87 -5.63 0.20
C SER A 84 17.07 -5.26 1.07
N MET A 85 17.11 -5.70 2.32
CA MET A 85 18.24 -5.42 3.20
C MET A 85 19.50 -6.08 2.69
N GLN A 86 19.44 -7.34 2.25
CA GLN A 86 20.58 -8.04 1.66
C GLN A 86 21.04 -7.39 0.36
N GLN A 87 20.16 -6.81 -0.43
CA GLN A 87 20.53 -6.07 -1.64
C GLN A 87 21.37 -4.84 -1.30
N TRP A 88 20.94 -4.05 -0.32
CA TRP A 88 21.50 -2.72 -0.07
C TRP A 88 22.53 -2.67 1.05
N VAL A 89 22.28 -3.35 2.17
CA VAL A 89 23.10 -3.22 3.38
C VAL A 89 24.25 -4.21 3.35
N LYS A 90 25.47 -3.69 3.50
CA LYS A 90 26.69 -4.48 3.65
C LYS A 90 26.91 -4.91 5.10
N ARG A 91 26.73 -3.98 6.02
CA ARG A 91 26.84 -4.18 7.46
C ARG A 91 26.25 -2.99 8.22
N VAL A 92 25.95 -3.21 9.49
CA VAL A 92 25.57 -2.16 10.45
C VAL A 92 26.54 -2.13 11.60
N GLU A 93 26.68 -0.96 12.25
CA GLU A 93 27.63 -0.75 13.35
C GLU A 93 26.97 0.11 14.44
N LYS A 94 27.06 -0.35 15.69
CA LYS A 94 26.60 0.37 16.87
C LYS A 94 27.63 1.42 17.28
N VAL A 95 27.17 2.66 17.53
CA VAL A 95 27.99 3.75 18.06
C VAL A 95 27.32 4.32 19.31
N GLY A 96 27.54 3.65 20.45
CA GLY A 96 26.85 3.97 21.70
C GLY A 96 25.39 3.48 21.71
N LEU A 97 24.60 3.93 22.67
CA LEU A 97 23.23 3.42 22.90
C LEU A 97 22.20 3.89 21.89
N LEU A 98 22.39 5.09 21.30
CA LEU A 98 21.35 5.76 20.49
C LEU A 98 21.83 6.06 19.06
N LYS A 99 22.89 5.40 18.58
CA LYS A 99 23.42 5.68 17.24
C LYS A 99 23.82 4.41 16.50
N VAL A 100 23.39 4.32 15.24
CA VAL A 100 23.72 3.21 14.32
C VAL A 100 24.27 3.77 13.03
N ILE A 101 25.30 3.14 12.48
CA ILE A 101 25.83 3.44 11.15
C ILE A 101 25.52 2.27 10.23
N PHE A 102 24.88 2.57 9.08
CA PHE A 102 24.64 1.64 7.99
C PHE A 102 25.67 1.86 6.90
N TYR A 103 26.36 0.80 6.51
CA TYR A 103 27.25 0.79 5.35
C TYR A 103 26.56 0.06 4.21
N LEU A 104 26.31 0.76 3.11
CA LEU A 104 25.63 0.20 1.96
C LEU A 104 26.62 -0.41 0.96
N LYS A 105 26.15 -1.31 0.12
CA LYS A 105 26.91 -1.93 -0.98
C LYS A 105 27.05 -0.99 -2.19
N SER A 106 26.13 -0.03 -2.32
CA SER A 106 26.12 1.01 -3.36
C SER A 106 25.33 2.22 -2.87
N PRO A 107 25.51 3.41 -3.50
CA PRO A 107 24.75 4.60 -3.17
C PRO A 107 23.23 4.40 -3.25
N ASN A 108 22.50 4.82 -2.22
CA ASN A 108 21.03 4.79 -2.22
C ASN A 108 20.45 6.07 -1.60
N PRO A 109 20.05 7.06 -2.42
CA PRO A 109 19.46 8.31 -1.92
C PRO A 109 18.07 8.13 -1.28
N ARG A 110 17.43 6.99 -1.52
CA ARG A 110 16.07 6.68 -1.03
C ARG A 110 16.06 5.83 0.25
N PHE A 111 17.23 5.49 0.80
CA PHE A 111 17.36 4.53 1.90
C PHE A 111 16.49 4.90 3.12
N LYS A 112 16.46 6.19 3.52
CA LYS A 112 15.59 6.69 4.59
C LYS A 112 14.11 6.53 4.25
N LEU A 113 13.71 6.92 3.04
CA LEU A 113 12.32 6.89 2.61
C LEU A 113 11.80 5.46 2.46
N ASP A 114 12.59 4.59 1.81
CA ASP A 114 12.10 3.28 1.41
C ASP A 114 12.00 2.28 2.56
N TYR A 115 12.85 2.42 3.59
CA TYR A 115 12.94 1.40 4.64
C TYR A 115 12.50 1.87 6.02
N PHE A 116 12.71 3.15 6.34
CA PHE A 116 12.52 3.63 7.71
C PHE A 116 11.41 4.68 7.85
N SER A 117 10.76 5.06 6.75
CA SER A 117 9.65 5.99 6.79
C SER A 117 8.33 5.27 6.55
N VAL A 118 7.32 5.54 7.40
CA VAL A 118 6.00 4.99 7.15
C VAL A 118 5.41 5.66 5.91
N ARG A 119 4.94 4.80 5.02
CA ARG A 119 4.20 5.14 3.80
C ARG A 119 2.92 4.32 3.80
N VAL A 120 2.17 4.36 2.73
CA VAL A 120 1.04 3.44 2.55
C VAL A 120 1.52 1.99 2.72
N GLY A 121 0.92 1.27 3.65
CA GLY A 121 1.28 -0.12 3.96
C GLY A 121 2.31 -0.32 5.05
N GLY A 122 2.94 0.75 5.57
CA GLY A 122 3.85 0.65 6.71
C GLY A 122 5.32 0.98 6.42
N SER A 123 6.16 0.75 7.39
CA SER A 123 7.63 0.80 7.34
C SER A 123 8.19 -0.50 7.91
N MET A 124 9.51 -0.67 7.82
CA MET A 124 10.18 -1.75 8.53
C MET A 124 9.86 -1.72 10.02
N ILE A 125 9.45 -2.85 10.56
CA ILE A 125 9.21 -3.03 11.99
C ILE A 125 10.53 -3.39 12.66
N ILE A 126 10.89 -2.63 13.69
CA ILE A 126 12.06 -2.95 14.53
C ILE A 126 11.59 -3.92 15.62
N LEU A 127 12.38 -4.96 15.82
CA LEU A 127 12.09 -6.02 16.77
C LEU A 127 12.77 -5.73 18.12
N PRO A 128 12.09 -5.94 19.26
CA PRO A 128 12.73 -5.88 20.58
C PRO A 128 13.73 -7.05 20.74
N GLU A 129 15.02 -6.74 20.79
CA GLU A 129 16.09 -7.75 20.88
C GLU A 129 15.88 -8.67 22.08
N HIS A 130 15.56 -8.11 23.25
CA HIS A 130 15.37 -8.85 24.50
C HIS A 130 14.28 -9.92 24.45
N ILE A 131 13.32 -9.81 23.48
CA ILE A 131 12.29 -10.83 23.25
C ILE A 131 12.69 -11.81 22.17
N TRP A 132 13.36 -11.33 21.11
CA TRP A 132 13.55 -12.10 19.88
C TRP A 132 14.91 -12.78 19.75
N SER A 133 15.91 -12.43 20.59
CA SER A 133 17.28 -12.88 20.44
C SER A 133 17.48 -14.41 20.49
N ASP A 134 16.57 -15.14 21.16
CA ASP A 134 16.60 -16.61 21.26
C ASP A 134 15.45 -17.28 20.45
N LYS A 135 14.76 -16.53 19.56
CA LYS A 135 13.61 -17.02 18.79
C LYS A 135 13.95 -17.14 17.30
N ASP A 136 13.32 -18.12 16.67
CA ASP A 136 13.30 -18.22 15.22
C ASP A 136 12.21 -17.29 14.65
N PRO A 137 12.57 -16.22 13.89
CA PRO A 137 11.62 -15.24 13.40
C PRO A 137 10.59 -15.83 12.42
N SER A 138 10.89 -16.96 11.78
CA SER A 138 9.99 -17.61 10.81
C SER A 138 8.87 -18.41 11.47
N THR A 139 9.06 -18.85 12.71
CA THR A 139 8.14 -19.75 13.40
C THR A 139 7.57 -19.18 14.71
N PHE A 140 8.24 -18.19 15.30
CA PHE A 140 7.82 -17.60 16.57
C PHE A 140 6.52 -16.81 16.45
N LYS A 141 5.55 -17.15 17.29
CA LYS A 141 4.27 -16.45 17.37
C LYS A 141 4.31 -15.39 18.47
N PHE A 142 4.51 -14.15 18.06
CA PHE A 142 4.58 -13.00 18.96
C PHE A 142 3.17 -12.48 19.33
N TYR A 143 2.33 -13.38 19.83
CA TYR A 143 1.00 -13.05 20.33
C TYR A 143 0.65 -13.90 21.54
N ASP A 144 0.62 -13.28 22.71
CA ASP A 144 0.14 -13.87 23.95
C ASP A 144 -0.36 -12.74 24.88
N PRO A 145 -1.66 -12.44 24.89
CA PRO A 145 -2.22 -11.36 25.71
C PRO A 145 -1.95 -11.50 27.21
N LYS A 146 -1.76 -12.74 27.72
CA LYS A 146 -1.44 -12.97 29.13
C LYS A 146 -0.03 -12.50 29.49
N LYS A 147 0.87 -12.48 28.50
CA LYS A 147 2.24 -11.95 28.62
C LYS A 147 2.35 -10.48 28.20
N GLY A 148 1.25 -9.85 27.78
CA GLY A 148 1.25 -8.51 27.21
C GLY A 148 1.85 -8.43 25.79
N TRP A 149 2.01 -9.57 25.10
CA TRP A 149 2.54 -9.63 23.73
C TRP A 149 1.47 -9.35 22.67
N PRO A 150 1.80 -8.66 21.57
CA PRO A 150 3.14 -8.19 21.17
C PRO A 150 3.62 -7.00 21.98
N ILE A 151 4.92 -6.97 22.33
CA ILE A 151 5.62 -5.79 22.82
C ILE A 151 5.88 -4.84 21.67
N GLY A 152 5.58 -3.57 21.86
CA GLY A 152 5.77 -2.52 20.86
C GLY A 152 6.05 -1.19 21.53
N THR A 153 6.38 -0.16 20.73
CA THR A 153 6.66 1.20 21.24
C THR A 153 5.41 2.07 21.26
N GLY A 154 4.34 1.67 20.56
CA GLY A 154 3.16 2.48 20.28
C GLY A 154 2.32 2.86 21.49
N ALA A 155 1.48 3.87 21.26
CA ALA A 155 0.57 4.39 22.28
C ALA A 155 -0.57 3.43 22.66
N TYR A 156 -0.73 2.32 21.93
CA TYR A 156 -1.73 1.31 22.20
C TYR A 156 -1.11 -0.07 22.32
N ARG A 157 -1.76 -0.94 23.10
CA ARG A 157 -1.46 -2.37 23.20
C ARG A 157 -2.58 -3.20 22.60
N LEU A 158 -2.23 -4.28 21.93
CA LEU A 158 -3.20 -5.26 21.45
C LEU A 158 -3.80 -6.02 22.62
N VAL A 159 -5.13 -6.00 22.74
CA VAL A 159 -5.88 -6.67 23.82
C VAL A 159 -6.43 -8.01 23.35
N SER A 160 -7.07 -8.02 22.20
CA SER A 160 -7.66 -9.21 21.62
C SER A 160 -7.74 -9.14 20.11
N THR A 161 -7.78 -10.30 19.49
CA THR A 161 -8.04 -10.46 18.06
C THR A 161 -8.97 -11.65 17.87
N SER A 162 -9.98 -11.47 17.02
CA SER A 162 -10.94 -12.48 16.63
C SER A 162 -11.17 -12.44 15.12
N MET A 163 -12.07 -13.25 14.61
CA MET A 163 -12.50 -13.17 13.22
C MET A 163 -13.36 -11.93 12.90
N ASN A 164 -13.90 -11.27 13.93
CA ASN A 164 -14.83 -10.17 13.78
C ASN A 164 -14.23 -8.82 14.18
N GLU A 165 -13.24 -8.81 15.05
CA GLU A 165 -12.66 -7.56 15.57
C GLU A 165 -11.22 -7.71 16.02
N VAL A 166 -10.51 -6.58 16.02
CA VAL A 166 -9.19 -6.41 16.66
C VAL A 166 -9.29 -5.24 17.62
N VAL A 167 -8.93 -5.46 18.88
CA VAL A 167 -9.11 -4.51 19.99
C VAL A 167 -7.76 -4.04 20.52
N PHE A 168 -7.60 -2.74 20.65
CA PHE A 168 -6.42 -2.11 21.26
C PHE A 168 -6.85 -1.18 22.39
N ASP A 169 -6.11 -1.20 23.51
CA ASP A 169 -6.25 -0.27 24.62
C ASP A 169 -5.08 0.71 24.66
N ARG A 170 -5.39 1.97 24.95
CA ARG A 170 -4.37 3.02 25.14
C ARG A 170 -3.48 2.70 26.32
N ARG A 171 -2.20 2.97 26.17
CA ARG A 171 -1.19 2.93 27.21
C ARG A 171 -1.03 4.31 27.81
N ASP A 172 -1.44 4.48 29.08
CA ASP A 172 -1.27 5.77 29.78
C ASP A 172 0.20 6.03 30.16
N ASP A 173 1.05 4.98 30.07
CA ASP A 173 2.50 4.99 30.32
C ASP A 173 3.33 5.10 29.04
N TRP A 174 2.73 5.48 27.91
CA TRP A 174 3.43 5.58 26.64
C TRP A 174 4.58 6.58 26.69
N TRP A 175 5.75 6.17 26.16
CA TRP A 175 7.00 6.96 26.17
C TRP A 175 6.83 8.37 25.58
N GLY A 176 6.04 8.51 24.51
CA GLY A 176 5.84 9.78 23.84
C GLY A 176 5.20 10.84 24.75
N ALA A 177 4.26 10.43 25.61
CA ALA A 177 3.64 11.29 26.59
C ALA A 177 4.54 11.50 27.82
N LYS A 178 5.22 10.45 28.28
CA LYS A 178 6.18 10.55 29.42
C LYS A 178 7.33 11.51 29.13
N SER A 179 7.86 11.49 27.92
CA SER A 179 8.96 12.36 27.48
C SER A 179 8.51 13.77 27.06
N GLY A 180 7.19 14.01 26.93
CA GLY A 180 6.66 15.27 26.41
C GLY A 180 6.80 15.40 24.89
N PHE A 181 7.11 14.33 24.17
CA PHE A 181 7.23 14.33 22.70
C PHE A 181 5.88 14.56 22.03
N GLN A 182 4.84 13.85 22.49
CA GLN A 182 3.48 13.96 21.98
C GLN A 182 2.47 13.82 23.14
N PRO A 183 1.29 14.44 23.05
CA PRO A 183 0.23 14.18 24.01
C PRO A 183 -0.30 12.75 23.90
N LEU A 184 -0.89 12.23 24.98
CA LEU A 184 -1.64 10.97 24.91
C LEU A 184 -2.79 11.08 23.90
N PRO A 185 -2.98 10.10 23.02
CA PRO A 185 -4.17 10.01 22.17
C PRO A 185 -5.46 10.06 23.01
N GLU A 186 -6.49 10.75 22.54
CA GLU A 186 -7.75 10.85 23.27
C GLU A 186 -8.50 9.50 23.39
N PRO A 187 -8.65 8.69 22.32
CA PRO A 187 -9.37 7.43 22.41
C PRO A 187 -8.69 6.47 23.39
N LYS A 188 -9.45 5.95 24.36
CA LYS A 188 -8.95 4.97 25.32
C LYS A 188 -8.93 3.54 24.76
N ARG A 189 -9.79 3.27 23.77
CA ARG A 189 -9.88 1.98 23.08
C ARG A 189 -10.15 2.18 21.61
N LEU A 190 -9.47 1.42 20.78
CA LEU A 190 -9.68 1.34 19.34
C LEU A 190 -10.16 -0.07 18.99
N ILE A 191 -11.22 -0.16 18.20
CA ILE A 191 -11.79 -1.42 17.75
C ILE A 191 -11.88 -1.40 16.24
N TRP A 192 -11.14 -2.27 15.57
CA TRP A 192 -11.29 -2.52 14.14
C TRP A 192 -12.30 -3.63 13.93
N LEU A 193 -13.46 -3.29 13.38
CA LEU A 193 -14.51 -4.25 13.05
C LEU A 193 -14.30 -4.83 11.65
N ILE A 194 -14.41 -6.15 11.53
CA ILE A 194 -14.39 -6.85 10.25
C ILE A 194 -15.85 -7.00 9.79
N THR A 195 -16.35 -5.97 9.13
CA THR A 195 -17.78 -5.81 8.82
C THR A 195 -18.26 -6.60 7.61
N GLY A 196 -17.34 -7.19 6.83
CA GLY A 196 -17.69 -7.94 5.62
C GLY A 196 -18.13 -7.03 4.46
N VAL A 197 -19.36 -7.17 4.01
CA VAL A 197 -19.91 -6.44 2.86
C VAL A 197 -20.23 -4.99 3.16
N GLU A 198 -20.35 -4.17 2.11
CA GLU A 198 -20.57 -2.72 2.21
C GLU A 198 -21.88 -2.37 2.94
N GLU A 199 -22.94 -3.11 2.69
CA GLU A 199 -24.26 -2.86 3.27
C GLU A 199 -24.21 -2.91 4.81
N ASN A 200 -23.43 -3.83 5.38
CA ASN A 200 -23.24 -3.90 6.84
C ASN A 200 -22.49 -2.66 7.36
N ARG A 201 -21.43 -2.24 6.66
CA ARG A 201 -20.70 -1.01 7.04
C ARG A 201 -21.61 0.22 7.00
N ALA A 202 -22.38 0.34 5.93
CA ALA A 202 -23.33 1.44 5.76
C ALA A 202 -24.38 1.47 6.89
N LEU A 203 -24.94 0.32 7.25
CA LEU A 203 -25.91 0.22 8.32
C LEU A 203 -25.32 0.61 9.70
N LEU A 204 -24.12 0.11 10.03
CA LEU A 204 -23.42 0.45 11.28
C LEU A 204 -23.10 1.95 11.34
N ALA A 205 -22.68 2.56 10.21
CA ALA A 205 -22.42 3.99 10.14
C ALA A 205 -23.72 4.81 10.30
N ALA A 206 -24.82 4.43 9.63
CA ALA A 206 -26.11 5.10 9.76
C ALA A 206 -26.58 5.12 11.21
N ASN A 207 -26.34 4.05 11.96
CA ASN A 207 -26.69 3.92 13.38
C ASN A 207 -25.68 4.58 14.34
N SER A 208 -24.64 5.24 13.86
CA SER A 208 -23.54 5.79 14.69
C SER A 208 -22.77 4.71 15.51
N GLU A 209 -22.67 3.50 14.96
CA GLU A 209 -21.91 2.39 15.57
C GLU A 209 -20.45 2.34 15.05
N LEU A 210 -20.10 3.21 14.07
CA LEU A 210 -18.75 3.40 13.57
C LEU A 210 -18.34 4.87 13.67
N ASP A 211 -17.13 5.13 14.15
CA ASP A 211 -16.51 6.46 14.15
C ASP A 211 -15.80 6.78 12.82
N SER A 212 -15.38 5.73 12.10
CA SER A 212 -14.71 5.85 10.80
C SER A 212 -14.99 4.63 9.95
N LEU A 213 -15.14 4.83 8.65
CA LEU A 213 -15.22 3.75 7.67
C LEU A 213 -14.53 4.15 6.36
N THR A 214 -14.09 3.16 5.60
CA THR A 214 -13.50 3.31 4.27
C THR A 214 -14.22 2.41 3.26
N ASP A 215 -13.92 2.57 1.98
CA ASP A 215 -14.39 1.70 0.89
C ASP A 215 -15.92 1.62 0.82
N ILE A 216 -16.55 2.78 0.70
CA ILE A 216 -18.00 2.91 0.51
C ILE A 216 -18.31 3.56 -0.84
N THR A 217 -19.30 3.06 -1.56
CA THR A 217 -19.76 3.67 -2.81
C THR A 217 -20.45 5.01 -2.57
N LEU A 218 -20.51 5.86 -3.61
CA LEU A 218 -21.18 7.15 -3.53
C LEU A 218 -22.65 7.00 -3.12
N CYS A 219 -23.36 6.08 -3.74
CA CYS A 219 -24.79 5.83 -3.45
C CYS A 219 -24.99 5.43 -1.98
N ALA A 220 -24.16 4.53 -1.44
CA ALA A 220 -24.23 4.13 -0.04
C ALA A 220 -23.87 5.31 0.89
N PHE A 221 -22.84 6.09 0.57
CA PHE A 221 -22.46 7.29 1.33
C PHE A 221 -23.60 8.32 1.39
N GLU A 222 -24.21 8.65 0.26
CA GLU A 222 -25.34 9.59 0.21
C GLU A 222 -26.53 9.07 0.99
N SER A 223 -26.81 7.77 0.91
CA SER A 223 -27.91 7.13 1.65
C SER A 223 -27.72 7.23 3.17
N ILE A 224 -26.53 6.91 3.67
CA ILE A 224 -26.25 6.98 5.13
C ILE A 224 -26.23 8.44 5.62
N ARG A 225 -25.70 9.37 4.82
CA ARG A 225 -25.67 10.81 5.15
C ARG A 225 -27.09 11.39 5.23
N ALA A 226 -28.00 10.93 4.36
CA ALA A 226 -29.41 11.33 4.41
C ALA A 226 -30.13 10.81 5.68
N GLN A 227 -29.70 9.67 6.23
CA GLN A 227 -30.26 9.08 7.45
C GLN A 227 -29.62 9.63 8.72
N ASN A 228 -28.34 9.99 8.66
CA ASN A 228 -27.55 10.46 9.81
C ASN A 228 -26.73 11.69 9.42
N SER A 229 -27.20 12.87 9.84
CA SER A 229 -26.57 14.16 9.54
C SER A 229 -25.19 14.37 10.18
N ASN A 230 -24.77 13.48 11.10
CA ASN A 230 -23.42 13.50 11.70
C ASN A 230 -22.37 12.86 10.78
N ILE A 231 -22.79 12.17 9.72
CA ILE A 231 -21.87 11.58 8.75
C ILE A 231 -21.18 12.69 7.95
N VAL A 232 -19.87 12.74 8.04
CA VAL A 232 -19.01 13.66 7.31
C VAL A 232 -18.04 12.91 6.41
N ALA A 233 -17.48 13.58 5.43
CA ALA A 233 -16.42 13.06 4.56
C ALA A 233 -15.17 13.93 4.69
N TRP A 234 -14.07 13.55 4.04
CA TRP A 234 -12.83 14.34 4.00
C TRP A 234 -13.02 15.72 3.36
N LYS A 235 -14.01 15.85 2.47
CA LYS A 235 -14.42 17.10 1.80
C LYS A 235 -15.93 17.21 1.84
N ASP A 236 -16.41 18.44 1.92
CA ASP A 236 -17.86 18.70 1.92
C ASP A 236 -18.47 18.59 0.52
N GLU A 237 -17.64 18.69 -0.52
CA GLU A 237 -18.03 18.64 -1.94
C GLU A 237 -17.39 17.42 -2.63
N MET A 238 -17.97 17.05 -3.79
CA MET A 238 -17.38 16.03 -4.65
C MET A 238 -15.90 16.35 -4.95
N PRO A 239 -15.03 15.37 -4.92
CA PRO A 239 -15.29 13.93 -4.84
C PRO A 239 -15.43 13.36 -3.42
N TYR A 240 -15.60 14.12 -2.39
CA TYR A 240 -15.71 13.72 -0.97
C TYR A 240 -14.50 13.01 -0.38
N ALA A 241 -13.64 12.48 -1.21
CA ALA A 241 -12.49 11.66 -0.86
C ALA A 241 -11.18 12.44 -0.97
N TRP A 242 -10.14 11.91 -0.36
CA TRP A 242 -8.74 12.32 -0.55
C TRP A 242 -8.08 11.48 -1.66
N LEU A 243 -6.97 11.97 -2.21
CA LEU A 243 -6.19 11.21 -3.18
C LEU A 243 -5.45 10.06 -2.48
N ASP A 244 -5.71 8.84 -2.92
CA ASP A 244 -4.96 7.67 -2.50
C ASP A 244 -3.53 7.73 -3.08
N PRO A 245 -2.48 7.55 -2.27
CA PRO A 245 -1.10 7.47 -2.77
C PRO A 245 -0.83 6.26 -3.68
N CYS A 246 -1.74 5.30 -3.73
CA CYS A 246 -1.67 4.14 -4.61
C CYS A 246 -2.66 4.29 -5.77
N PRO A 247 -2.24 4.78 -6.95
CA PRO A 247 -3.14 4.91 -8.09
C PRO A 247 -3.63 3.53 -8.54
N ARG A 248 -4.91 3.42 -8.85
CA ARG A 248 -5.48 2.20 -9.44
C ARG A 248 -4.94 2.03 -10.85
N GLN A 249 -4.53 0.81 -11.19
CA GLN A 249 -3.89 0.52 -12.47
C GLN A 249 -4.30 -0.84 -13.02
N LEU A 250 -4.20 -1.00 -14.33
CA LEU A 250 -4.21 -2.30 -15.00
C LEU A 250 -2.75 -2.74 -15.18
N SER A 251 -2.32 -3.71 -14.40
CA SER A 251 -1.01 -4.33 -14.53
C SER A 251 -1.10 -5.53 -15.49
N VAL A 252 -0.30 -5.50 -16.56
CA VAL A 252 -0.26 -6.55 -17.58
C VAL A 252 1.03 -7.35 -17.41
N ASN A 253 0.94 -8.66 -17.42
CA ASN A 253 2.11 -9.55 -17.30
C ASN A 253 2.92 -9.52 -18.59
N HIS A 254 4.06 -8.85 -18.56
CA HIS A 254 4.93 -8.68 -19.73
C HIS A 254 5.83 -9.89 -20.02
N THR A 255 5.66 -11.01 -19.33
CA THR A 255 6.35 -12.27 -19.64
C THR A 255 5.50 -13.19 -20.52
N ILE A 256 4.23 -12.84 -20.77
CA ILE A 256 3.26 -13.64 -21.52
C ILE A 256 3.03 -13.00 -22.90
N PRO A 257 3.30 -13.70 -24.02
CA PRO A 257 2.93 -13.24 -25.36
C PRO A 257 1.39 -13.13 -25.51
N PRO A 258 0.87 -12.14 -26.26
CA PRO A 258 1.63 -11.09 -26.97
C PRO A 258 1.92 -9.87 -26.10
N TRP A 259 1.67 -9.93 -24.79
CA TRP A 259 1.77 -8.84 -23.86
C TRP A 259 3.22 -8.53 -23.43
N ASP A 260 4.19 -9.39 -23.78
CA ASP A 260 5.64 -9.13 -23.73
C ASP A 260 6.07 -8.00 -24.69
N ASN A 261 5.31 -7.80 -25.78
CA ASN A 261 5.55 -6.71 -26.73
C ASN A 261 5.05 -5.35 -26.18
N PRO A 262 5.94 -4.34 -26.02
CA PRO A 262 5.55 -3.02 -25.52
C PRO A 262 4.54 -2.28 -26.41
N LYS A 263 4.53 -2.53 -27.74
CA LYS A 263 3.54 -1.93 -28.64
C LYS A 263 2.13 -2.46 -28.37
N MET A 264 2.01 -3.74 -28.06
CA MET A 264 0.71 -4.36 -27.69
C MET A 264 0.19 -3.77 -26.37
N ARG A 265 1.05 -3.57 -25.36
CA ARG A 265 0.68 -2.90 -24.11
C ARG A 265 0.30 -1.44 -24.34
N LYS A 266 1.03 -0.73 -25.21
CA LYS A 266 0.66 0.64 -25.60
C LYS A 266 -0.69 0.70 -26.32
N ALA A 267 -1.01 -0.29 -27.15
CA ALA A 267 -2.32 -0.39 -27.80
C ALA A 267 -3.45 -0.46 -26.76
N ILE A 268 -3.34 -1.33 -25.75
CA ILE A 268 -4.30 -1.40 -24.63
C ILE A 268 -4.43 -0.03 -23.95
N SER A 269 -3.31 0.62 -23.62
CA SER A 269 -3.33 1.93 -22.95
C SER A 269 -4.03 3.01 -23.79
N LEU A 270 -3.95 2.96 -25.12
CA LEU A 270 -4.64 3.87 -26.02
C LEU A 270 -6.14 3.57 -26.17
N ILE A 271 -6.52 2.30 -26.06
CA ILE A 271 -7.92 1.85 -26.17
C ILE A 271 -8.71 2.22 -24.90
N ILE A 272 -8.09 2.15 -23.72
CA ILE A 272 -8.76 2.40 -22.45
C ILE A 272 -9.10 3.88 -22.29
N ASP A 273 -10.38 4.17 -22.11
CA ASP A 273 -10.92 5.49 -21.74
C ASP A 273 -11.02 5.60 -20.22
N ARG A 274 -10.09 6.35 -19.64
CA ARG A 274 -9.97 6.53 -18.19
C ARG A 274 -11.05 7.47 -17.64
N GLN A 275 -11.55 8.40 -18.46
CA GLN A 275 -12.67 9.28 -18.06
C GLN A 275 -13.96 8.48 -17.92
N GLN A 276 -14.20 7.55 -18.85
CA GLN A 276 -15.35 6.65 -18.75
C GLN A 276 -15.23 5.72 -17.52
N ILE A 277 -14.03 5.23 -17.19
CA ILE A 277 -13.80 4.45 -15.97
C ILE A 277 -14.15 5.28 -14.74
N VAL A 278 -13.67 6.52 -14.63
CA VAL A 278 -14.00 7.40 -13.50
C VAL A 278 -15.50 7.59 -13.38
N LYS A 279 -16.16 7.87 -14.49
CA LYS A 279 -17.61 8.09 -14.50
C LYS A 279 -18.42 6.87 -14.09
N ILE A 280 -18.07 5.67 -14.58
CA ILE A 280 -18.87 4.45 -14.37
C ILE A 280 -18.46 3.70 -13.11
N ALA A 281 -17.14 3.48 -12.91
CA ALA A 281 -16.67 2.68 -11.79
C ALA A 281 -16.60 3.48 -10.48
N TYR A 282 -16.29 4.78 -10.57
CA TYR A 282 -16.13 5.66 -9.41
C TYR A 282 -17.22 6.70 -9.24
N GLU A 283 -18.22 6.75 -10.14
CA GLU A 283 -19.36 7.69 -10.03
C GLU A 283 -18.87 9.16 -9.88
N ASP A 284 -17.81 9.52 -10.61
CA ASP A 284 -17.11 10.82 -10.57
C ASP A 284 -16.44 11.16 -9.20
N THR A 285 -16.29 10.19 -8.29
CA THR A 285 -15.58 10.37 -6.99
C THR A 285 -14.06 10.25 -7.09
N SER A 286 -13.48 10.21 -8.29
CA SER A 286 -12.05 10.07 -8.53
C SER A 286 -11.61 10.89 -9.75
N PHE A 287 -10.34 10.77 -10.11
CA PHE A 287 -9.74 11.46 -11.25
C PHE A 287 -8.94 10.49 -12.12
N PRO A 288 -8.93 10.68 -13.47
CA PRO A 288 -8.05 9.92 -14.32
C PRO A 288 -6.61 10.40 -14.13
N SER A 289 -5.71 9.52 -13.73
CA SER A 289 -4.30 9.85 -13.57
C SER A 289 -3.61 10.05 -14.93
N LYS A 290 -2.75 11.06 -15.03
CA LYS A 290 -1.92 11.33 -16.22
C LYS A 290 -0.63 10.53 -16.21
N THR A 291 -0.19 10.10 -15.04
CA THR A 291 1.05 9.37 -14.81
C THR A 291 0.82 8.30 -13.73
N ILE A 292 1.85 7.51 -13.43
CA ILE A 292 1.87 6.64 -12.25
C ILE A 292 2.11 7.41 -10.93
N LEU A 293 2.41 8.71 -11.02
CA LEU A 293 2.63 9.56 -9.85
C LEU A 293 1.31 10.21 -9.44
N VAL A 294 1.04 10.22 -8.15
CA VAL A 294 -0.16 10.86 -7.60
C VAL A 294 0.03 12.37 -7.55
N GLU A 295 -1.00 13.13 -7.94
CA GLU A 295 -0.96 14.59 -8.06
C GLU A 295 -1.05 15.30 -6.69
N TYR A 296 -0.17 14.95 -5.74
CA TYR A 296 0.02 15.73 -4.53
C TYR A 296 0.74 17.06 -4.84
N PRO A 297 0.51 18.12 -4.06
CA PRO A 297 1.17 19.41 -4.27
C PRO A 297 2.68 19.30 -4.38
N ALA A 298 3.32 18.51 -3.53
CA ALA A 298 4.76 18.29 -3.53
C ALA A 298 5.26 17.50 -4.77
N MET A 299 4.40 16.71 -5.43
CA MET A 299 4.75 15.96 -6.63
C MET A 299 4.57 16.75 -7.92
N LYS A 300 3.83 17.88 -7.87
CA LYS A 300 3.51 18.66 -9.05
C LYS A 300 4.72 19.07 -9.90
N PRO A 301 5.85 19.57 -9.36
CA PRO A 301 7.02 19.94 -10.18
C PRO A 301 7.59 18.75 -10.97
N TYR A 302 7.57 17.55 -10.39
CA TYR A 302 8.06 16.33 -11.04
C TYR A 302 7.11 15.86 -12.13
N ILE A 303 5.80 15.91 -11.89
CA ILE A 303 4.77 15.57 -12.87
C ILE A 303 4.82 16.53 -14.05
N ASP A 304 4.94 17.82 -13.79
CA ASP A 304 5.05 18.84 -14.84
C ASP A 304 6.34 18.69 -15.68
N ALA A 305 7.43 18.20 -15.08
CA ALA A 305 8.68 17.96 -15.78
C ALA A 305 8.63 16.80 -16.80
N ILE A 306 7.62 15.94 -16.73
CA ILE A 306 7.45 14.77 -17.61
C ILE A 306 6.20 14.88 -18.50
N GLN A 307 5.79 16.09 -18.85
CA GLN A 307 4.56 16.34 -19.65
C GLN A 307 4.50 15.54 -20.95
N ASP A 308 5.63 15.34 -21.61
CA ASP A 308 5.73 14.56 -22.86
C ASP A 308 5.38 13.07 -22.67
N LEU A 309 5.40 12.59 -21.42
CA LEU A 309 5.06 11.23 -21.06
C LEU A 309 3.63 11.09 -20.50
N TRP A 310 2.87 12.17 -20.41
CA TRP A 310 1.51 12.12 -19.90
C TRP A 310 0.61 11.23 -20.74
N ILE A 311 -0.20 10.45 -20.05
CA ILE A 311 -1.21 9.60 -20.67
C ILE A 311 -2.46 10.44 -20.90
N ASP A 312 -2.95 10.50 -22.14
CA ASP A 312 -4.26 11.09 -22.41
C ASP A 312 -5.34 10.26 -21.69
N PRO A 313 -6.17 10.87 -20.84
CA PRO A 313 -7.25 10.16 -20.18
C PRO A 313 -8.34 9.66 -21.14
N LYS A 314 -8.46 10.27 -22.32
CA LYS A 314 -9.39 9.85 -23.37
C LYS A 314 -8.77 8.74 -24.21
N SER A 315 -9.63 7.83 -24.65
CA SER A 315 -9.21 6.76 -25.55
C SER A 315 -8.86 7.28 -26.96
N ASN A 316 -7.91 6.59 -27.60
CA ASN A 316 -7.66 6.67 -29.03
C ASN A 316 -7.69 5.26 -29.61
N VAL A 317 -8.90 4.72 -29.76
CA VAL A 317 -9.14 3.35 -30.22
C VAL A 317 -8.54 3.11 -31.60
N SER A 318 -8.62 4.11 -32.50
CA SER A 318 -8.04 3.98 -33.86
C SER A 318 -6.54 3.78 -33.81
N ALA A 319 -5.80 4.57 -33.02
CA ALA A 319 -4.36 4.41 -32.87
C ALA A 319 -4.00 3.08 -32.18
N GLY A 320 -4.79 2.64 -31.20
CA GLY A 320 -4.63 1.34 -30.56
C GLY A 320 -4.78 0.18 -31.56
N ARG A 321 -5.82 0.21 -32.39
CA ARG A 321 -6.05 -0.79 -33.46
C ARG A 321 -4.91 -0.82 -34.48
N GLN A 322 -4.42 0.35 -34.91
CA GLN A 322 -3.28 0.44 -35.85
C GLN A 322 -2.02 -0.24 -35.28
N LEU A 323 -1.75 -0.11 -33.98
CA LEU A 323 -0.62 -0.78 -33.36
C LEU A 323 -0.81 -2.31 -33.34
N ILE A 324 -2.02 -2.80 -33.07
CA ILE A 324 -2.36 -4.24 -33.09
C ILE A 324 -2.16 -4.80 -34.51
N GLU A 325 -2.68 -4.10 -35.52
CA GLU A 325 -2.56 -4.48 -36.93
C GLU A 325 -1.12 -4.46 -37.44
N ALA A 326 -0.32 -3.48 -37.00
CA ALA A 326 1.10 -3.38 -37.33
C ALA A 326 1.92 -4.55 -36.77
N GLU A 327 1.45 -5.19 -35.71
CA GLU A 327 2.05 -6.42 -35.15
C GLU A 327 1.51 -7.71 -35.80
N GLY A 328 0.76 -7.58 -36.91
CA GLY A 328 0.31 -8.68 -37.74
C GLY A 328 -1.00 -9.34 -37.31
N TRP A 329 -1.74 -8.72 -36.40
CA TRP A 329 -3.09 -9.16 -36.03
C TRP A 329 -4.11 -8.66 -37.05
N GLN A 330 -5.11 -9.46 -37.37
CA GLN A 330 -6.17 -9.11 -38.32
C GLN A 330 -7.53 -9.27 -37.68
N LEU A 331 -8.43 -8.34 -37.92
CA LEU A 331 -9.80 -8.40 -37.40
C LEU A 331 -10.57 -9.52 -38.11
N GLY A 332 -10.98 -10.54 -37.35
CA GLY A 332 -11.76 -11.66 -37.85
C GLY A 332 -13.23 -11.32 -38.07
N SER A 333 -13.95 -12.20 -38.75
CA SER A 333 -15.38 -12.08 -39.01
C SER A 333 -16.24 -12.11 -37.74
N ASN A 334 -15.72 -12.66 -36.66
CA ASN A 334 -16.35 -12.69 -35.33
C ASN A 334 -16.14 -11.39 -34.53
N GLY A 335 -15.43 -10.39 -35.12
CA GLY A 335 -15.19 -9.09 -34.49
C GLY A 335 -13.98 -9.03 -33.56
N TYR A 336 -13.20 -10.11 -33.43
CA TYR A 336 -11.98 -10.15 -32.62
C TYR A 336 -10.73 -10.29 -33.49
N TYR A 337 -9.62 -9.69 -33.04
CA TYR A 337 -8.34 -9.83 -33.70
C TYR A 337 -7.80 -11.25 -33.60
N GLN A 338 -7.23 -11.73 -34.72
CA GLN A 338 -6.67 -13.07 -34.85
C GLN A 338 -5.30 -13.02 -35.52
N LYS A 339 -4.42 -13.94 -35.12
CA LYS A 339 -3.10 -14.14 -35.74
C LYS A 339 -2.75 -15.63 -35.67
N SER A 340 -2.41 -16.21 -36.83
CA SER A 340 -2.05 -17.65 -36.91
C SER A 340 -3.10 -18.62 -36.35
N GLY A 341 -4.38 -18.26 -36.40
CA GLY A 341 -5.51 -19.04 -35.86
C GLY A 341 -5.80 -18.85 -34.38
N GLU A 342 -5.05 -18.02 -33.71
CA GLU A 342 -5.30 -17.68 -32.31
C GLU A 342 -5.99 -16.32 -32.19
N GLU A 343 -6.94 -16.19 -31.26
CA GLU A 343 -7.60 -14.93 -30.94
C GLU A 343 -6.77 -14.09 -29.98
N LEU A 344 -6.75 -12.77 -30.20
CA LEU A 344 -6.15 -11.84 -29.27
C LEU A 344 -7.03 -11.73 -28.03
N SER A 345 -6.58 -12.31 -26.92
CA SER A 345 -7.32 -12.34 -25.66
C SER A 345 -6.58 -11.70 -24.50
N LEU A 346 -7.32 -11.25 -23.49
CA LEU A 346 -6.77 -10.74 -22.22
C LEU A 346 -7.67 -11.13 -21.05
N ASN A 347 -7.17 -11.95 -20.15
CA ASN A 347 -7.88 -12.35 -18.94
C ASN A 347 -7.47 -11.44 -17.77
N ILE A 348 -8.39 -10.63 -17.29
CA ILE A 348 -8.18 -9.70 -16.18
C ILE A 348 -8.65 -10.36 -14.89
N GLN A 349 -7.86 -10.24 -13.82
CA GLN A 349 -8.24 -10.66 -12.48
C GLN A 349 -8.53 -9.43 -11.61
N THR A 350 -9.59 -9.52 -10.80
CA THR A 350 -9.98 -8.48 -9.85
C THR A 350 -10.23 -9.08 -8.47
N HIS A 351 -10.07 -8.28 -7.42
CA HIS A 351 -10.35 -8.69 -6.04
C HIS A 351 -11.86 -8.74 -5.80
N ALA A 352 -12.40 -9.92 -5.43
CA ALA A 352 -13.85 -10.16 -5.35
C ALA A 352 -14.59 -9.25 -4.33
N ALA A 353 -13.93 -8.87 -3.21
CA ALA A 353 -14.53 -8.00 -2.20
C ALA A 353 -14.35 -6.50 -2.48
N ALA A 354 -13.49 -6.10 -3.42
CA ALA A 354 -13.27 -4.70 -3.78
C ALA A 354 -14.18 -4.34 -4.97
N ILE A 355 -15.29 -3.66 -4.66
CA ILE A 355 -16.33 -3.32 -5.64
C ILE A 355 -15.77 -2.45 -6.75
N GLU A 356 -14.97 -1.44 -6.39
CA GLU A 356 -14.38 -0.51 -7.34
C GLU A 356 -13.45 -1.22 -8.34
N LEU A 357 -12.62 -2.16 -7.89
CA LEU A 357 -11.74 -2.91 -8.79
C LEU A 357 -12.49 -3.79 -9.77
N ARG A 358 -13.60 -4.41 -9.32
CA ARG A 358 -14.48 -5.19 -10.20
C ARG A 358 -15.12 -4.33 -11.26
N ARG A 359 -15.70 -3.17 -10.87
CA ARG A 359 -16.30 -2.20 -11.80
C ARG A 359 -15.27 -1.69 -12.82
N VAL A 360 -14.06 -1.36 -12.37
CA VAL A 360 -12.95 -0.98 -13.27
C VAL A 360 -12.65 -2.08 -14.27
N GLY A 361 -12.52 -3.34 -13.80
CA GLY A 361 -12.27 -4.49 -14.66
C GLY A 361 -13.38 -4.70 -15.70
N ASP A 362 -14.65 -4.54 -15.31
CA ASP A 362 -15.80 -4.71 -16.20
C ASP A 362 -15.86 -3.63 -17.29
N VAL A 363 -15.58 -2.37 -16.94
CA VAL A 363 -15.52 -1.26 -17.93
C VAL A 363 -14.37 -1.48 -18.90
N ILE A 364 -13.18 -1.89 -18.42
CA ILE A 364 -12.03 -2.20 -19.28
C ILE A 364 -12.37 -3.34 -20.25
N VAL A 365 -13.01 -4.41 -19.77
CA VAL A 365 -13.43 -5.54 -20.61
C VAL A 365 -14.36 -5.08 -21.74
N GLU A 366 -15.35 -4.24 -21.44
CA GLU A 366 -16.26 -3.69 -22.44
C GLU A 366 -15.51 -2.87 -23.50
N GLN A 367 -14.61 -1.99 -23.07
CA GLN A 367 -13.81 -1.16 -23.98
C GLN A 367 -12.89 -2.00 -24.88
N LEU A 368 -12.21 -3.00 -24.31
CA LEU A 368 -11.33 -3.89 -25.07
C LEU A 368 -12.10 -4.77 -26.05
N ARG A 369 -13.25 -5.32 -25.67
CA ARG A 369 -14.14 -6.08 -26.58
C ARG A 369 -14.65 -5.22 -27.73
N SER A 370 -15.08 -4.00 -27.44
CA SER A 370 -15.49 -3.05 -28.47
C SER A 370 -14.35 -2.68 -29.43
N ALA A 371 -13.12 -2.79 -29.00
CA ALA A 371 -11.93 -2.59 -29.83
C ALA A 371 -11.47 -3.82 -30.60
N GLY A 372 -12.05 -5.00 -30.34
CA GLY A 372 -11.71 -6.24 -31.03
C GLY A 372 -10.76 -7.17 -30.24
N ILE A 373 -10.57 -6.96 -28.96
CA ILE A 373 -9.78 -7.83 -28.07
C ILE A 373 -10.74 -8.67 -27.22
N LEU A 374 -10.61 -9.99 -27.22
CA LEU A 374 -11.43 -10.90 -26.42
C LEU A 374 -11.03 -10.83 -24.95
N ALA A 375 -11.56 -9.85 -24.21
CA ALA A 375 -11.26 -9.65 -22.82
C ALA A 375 -12.28 -10.30 -21.88
N THR A 376 -11.83 -10.74 -20.70
CA THR A 376 -12.68 -11.24 -19.61
C THR A 376 -12.25 -10.64 -18.28
N ASN A 377 -13.21 -10.48 -17.34
CA ASN A 377 -12.92 -10.11 -15.95
C ASN A 377 -13.30 -11.27 -15.02
N ARG A 378 -12.36 -11.71 -14.19
CA ARG A 378 -12.56 -12.77 -13.21
C ARG A 378 -12.33 -12.24 -11.80
N ALA A 379 -13.40 -12.08 -11.05
CA ALA A 379 -13.32 -11.77 -9.62
C ALA A 379 -12.88 -13.01 -8.82
N ILE A 380 -11.79 -12.89 -8.07
CA ILE A 380 -11.21 -13.97 -7.26
C ILE A 380 -11.04 -13.54 -5.81
N THR A 381 -10.91 -14.50 -4.88
CA THR A 381 -10.75 -14.19 -3.45
C THR A 381 -9.47 -13.40 -3.20
N GLY A 382 -9.46 -12.55 -2.17
CA GLY A 382 -8.31 -11.72 -1.84
C GLY A 382 -7.02 -12.51 -1.62
N ALA A 383 -7.10 -13.68 -0.98
CA ALA A 383 -5.94 -14.55 -0.78
C ALA A 383 -5.37 -15.05 -2.13
N THR A 384 -6.22 -15.57 -3.03
CA THR A 384 -5.81 -16.02 -4.36
C THR A 384 -5.29 -14.85 -5.22
N TRP A 385 -5.90 -13.68 -5.11
CA TRP A 385 -5.50 -12.48 -5.83
C TRP A 385 -4.09 -12.04 -5.42
N GLN A 386 -3.78 -12.00 -4.12
CA GLN A 386 -2.45 -11.69 -3.61
C GLN A 386 -1.42 -12.76 -4.02
N GLU A 387 -1.76 -14.05 -3.91
CA GLU A 387 -0.89 -15.13 -4.35
C GLU A 387 -0.57 -15.03 -5.84
N ASN A 388 -1.59 -14.82 -6.68
CA ASN A 388 -1.40 -14.70 -8.12
C ASN A 388 -0.51 -13.51 -8.49
N LYS A 389 -0.66 -12.36 -7.80
CA LYS A 389 0.23 -11.20 -7.97
C LYS A 389 1.66 -11.53 -7.59
N ALA A 390 1.87 -12.13 -6.42
CA ALA A 390 3.21 -12.45 -5.91
C ALA A 390 3.98 -13.42 -6.82
N PHE A 391 3.29 -14.36 -7.46
CA PHE A 391 3.90 -15.40 -8.30
C PHE A 391 3.69 -15.21 -9.81
N GLY A 392 3.15 -14.07 -10.25
CA GLY A 392 2.92 -13.80 -11.68
C GLY A 392 1.88 -14.71 -12.34
N LYS A 393 0.93 -15.28 -11.59
CA LYS A 393 -0.12 -16.20 -12.07
C LYS A 393 -1.32 -15.44 -12.65
N PHE A 394 -1.08 -14.47 -13.53
CA PHE A 394 -2.10 -13.67 -14.19
C PHE A 394 -1.62 -13.20 -15.56
N GLU A 395 -2.54 -12.92 -16.50
CA GLU A 395 -2.27 -12.17 -17.73
C GLU A 395 -2.37 -10.67 -17.48
N ALA A 396 -3.45 -10.26 -16.82
CA ALA A 396 -3.62 -8.89 -16.32
C ALA A 396 -4.35 -8.89 -14.96
N VAL A 397 -4.10 -7.84 -14.17
CA VAL A 397 -4.76 -7.64 -12.88
C VAL A 397 -5.07 -6.15 -12.68
N VAL A 398 -6.28 -5.85 -12.20
CA VAL A 398 -6.59 -4.51 -11.68
C VAL A 398 -6.10 -4.44 -10.25
N ASP A 399 -5.22 -3.48 -9.97
CA ASP A 399 -4.44 -3.36 -8.75
C ASP A 399 -4.30 -1.90 -8.28
N TRP A 400 -3.68 -1.72 -7.13
CA TRP A 400 -3.25 -0.41 -6.61
C TRP A 400 -1.82 -0.48 -6.11
#